data_3aa0a99dc2147e09e3aa36abced49ba3
#
_entry.id   3aa0a99dc2147e09e3aa36abced49ba3
#
_cell.length_a   1.000
_cell.length_b   1.000
_cell.length_c   1.000
_cell.angle_alpha   90.00
_cell.angle_beta   90.00
_cell.angle_gamma   90.00
#
_symmetry.space_group_name_H-M   'P 1'
#
loop_
_entity.id
_entity.type
_entity.pdbx_description
1 polymer ?
#
loop_
_entity_poly.entity_id
_entity_poly.type
_entity_poly.pdbx_seq_one_letter_code
_entity_poly.pdbx_strand_id
1 'polypeptide(L)'
;MPWRRSLRMRVLLAATAVLVALLTVLGTVFYLGARAELVDAARTEVDGLTEQTARSLAAMLDSVQVSGRTLAASSGGVGLQPFNLRALLLATLTGDPDIGAARLIIERRTQKAGDSGFVWYVHRNGTRVAEKSALELGYDYRAMPWYLRTQREGRAWWSEPYMDANGGG
;
A
#
# COMPACT_ATOMS: atom_id res chain seq x y z
N MET A 1 -47.99 36.02 60.43
CA MET A 1 -48.44 34.80 59.64
C MET A 1 -47.27 34.26 58.83
N PRO A 2 -46.41 33.43 59.41
CA PRO A 2 -45.20 32.88 58.73
C PRO A 2 -45.47 31.66 57.86
N TRP A 3 -46.59 31.02 57.98
CA TRP A 3 -46.89 29.72 57.30
C TRP A 3 -47.15 29.85 55.79
N ARG A 4 -47.66 30.91 55.27
CA ARG A 4 -47.93 31.11 53.83
C ARG A 4 -46.62 31.32 53.01
N ARG A 5 -45.59 31.89 53.63
CA ARG A 5 -44.28 32.02 52.97
C ARG A 5 -43.57 30.66 52.81
N SER A 6 -43.75 29.76 53.79
CA SER A 6 -43.14 28.42 53.71
C SER A 6 -43.80 27.53 52.62
N LEU A 7 -45.11 27.62 52.40
CA LEU A 7 -45.80 26.83 51.37
C LEU A 7 -45.43 27.30 49.97
N ARG A 8 -45.41 28.60 49.71
CA ARG A 8 -44.99 29.17 48.42
C ARG A 8 -43.53 28.82 48.09
N MET A 9 -42.64 28.86 49.06
CA MET A 9 -41.25 28.50 48.92
C MET A 9 -41.09 26.99 48.58
N ARG A 10 -41.83 26.13 49.25
CA ARG A 10 -41.84 24.65 48.95
C ARG A 10 -42.34 24.36 47.56
N VAL A 11 -43.39 25.02 47.10
CA VAL A 11 -43.95 24.85 45.76
C VAL A 11 -42.97 25.35 44.71
N LEU A 12 -42.32 26.49 44.92
CA LEU A 12 -41.27 27.01 44.04
C LEU A 12 -40.09 26.07 43.94
N LEU A 13 -39.60 25.58 45.10
CA LEU A 13 -38.48 24.63 45.12
C LEU A 13 -38.82 23.32 44.41
N ALA A 14 -40.02 22.80 44.62
CA ALA A 14 -40.49 21.57 43.93
C ALA A 14 -40.60 21.79 42.42
N ALA A 15 -41.16 22.91 41.97
CA ALA A 15 -41.26 23.24 40.56
C ALA A 15 -39.90 23.41 39.90
N THR A 16 -38.96 24.07 40.57
CA THR A 16 -37.56 24.24 40.09
C THR A 16 -36.83 22.89 40.00
N ALA A 17 -37.04 22.03 41.04
CA ALA A 17 -36.42 20.69 41.02
C ALA A 17 -36.95 19.82 39.88
N VAL A 18 -38.25 19.87 39.61
CA VAL A 18 -38.84 19.14 38.46
C VAL A 18 -38.30 19.70 37.12
N LEU A 19 -38.23 21.02 37.00
CA LEU A 19 -37.68 21.64 35.77
C LEU A 19 -36.23 21.25 35.53
N VAL A 20 -35.39 21.27 36.56
CA VAL A 20 -33.98 20.87 36.48
C VAL A 20 -33.86 19.40 36.12
N ALA A 21 -34.67 18.54 36.73
CA ALA A 21 -34.71 17.09 36.41
C ALA A 21 -35.08 16.86 34.93
N LEU A 22 -36.13 17.54 34.47
CA LEU A 22 -36.57 17.47 33.05
C LEU A 22 -35.47 17.93 32.09
N LEU A 23 -34.81 19.06 32.37
CA LEU A 23 -33.72 19.56 31.53
C LEU A 23 -32.52 18.64 31.54
N THR A 24 -32.21 18.00 32.68
CA THR A 24 -31.12 17.05 32.79
C THR A 24 -31.39 15.79 31.95
N VAL A 25 -32.61 15.24 32.05
CA VAL A 25 -33.02 14.08 31.26
C VAL A 25 -32.98 14.41 29.77
N LEU A 26 -33.59 15.54 29.36
CA LEU A 26 -33.60 15.95 27.96
C LEU A 26 -32.18 16.18 27.40
N GLY A 27 -31.32 16.87 28.17
CA GLY A 27 -29.93 17.10 27.82
C GLY A 27 -29.13 15.79 27.68
N THR A 28 -29.37 14.82 28.59
CA THR A 28 -28.70 13.53 28.54
C THR A 28 -29.13 12.72 27.29
N VAL A 29 -30.44 12.67 27.02
CA VAL A 29 -30.96 11.95 25.83
C VAL A 29 -30.41 12.59 24.54
N PHE A 30 -30.44 13.93 24.44
CA PHE A 30 -29.87 14.63 23.30
C PHE A 30 -28.37 14.39 23.15
N TYR A 31 -27.60 14.44 24.23
CA TYR A 31 -26.17 14.19 24.22
C TYR A 31 -25.82 12.76 23.76
N LEU A 32 -26.53 11.76 24.31
CA LEU A 32 -26.32 10.37 23.91
C LEU A 32 -26.67 10.11 22.44
N GLY A 33 -27.76 10.71 21.95
CA GLY A 33 -28.17 10.62 20.56
C GLY A 33 -27.15 11.25 19.61
N ALA A 34 -26.77 12.52 19.89
CA ALA A 34 -25.77 13.22 19.07
C ALA A 34 -24.40 12.52 19.09
N ARG A 35 -24.00 11.95 20.23
CA ARG A 35 -22.76 11.17 20.31
C ARG A 35 -22.82 9.90 19.48
N ALA A 36 -23.96 9.18 19.48
CA ALA A 36 -24.14 7.98 18.70
C ALA A 36 -24.04 8.28 17.19
N GLU A 37 -24.73 9.32 16.71
CA GLU A 37 -24.67 9.75 15.31
C GLU A 37 -23.26 10.15 14.87
N LEU A 38 -22.52 10.90 15.71
CA LEU A 38 -21.15 11.30 15.41
C LEU A 38 -20.19 10.09 15.32
N VAL A 39 -20.34 9.13 16.22
CA VAL A 39 -19.53 7.91 16.22
C VAL A 39 -19.82 7.05 14.99
N ASP A 40 -21.09 6.90 14.61
CA ASP A 40 -21.49 6.10 13.46
C ASP A 40 -21.08 6.79 12.15
N ALA A 41 -21.20 8.12 12.06
CA ALA A 41 -20.69 8.88 10.93
C ALA A 41 -19.18 8.75 10.77
N ALA A 42 -18.42 8.88 11.87
CA ALA A 42 -16.96 8.71 11.86
C ALA A 42 -16.53 7.28 11.46
N ARG A 43 -17.25 6.25 11.94
CA ARG A 43 -17.00 4.86 11.52
C ARG A 43 -17.24 4.66 10.03
N THR A 44 -18.36 5.13 9.53
CA THR A 44 -18.70 5.01 8.10
C THR A 44 -17.66 5.70 7.22
N GLU A 45 -17.16 6.86 7.63
CA GLU A 45 -16.11 7.58 6.92
C GLU A 45 -14.79 6.82 6.93
N VAL A 46 -14.36 6.29 8.09
CA VAL A 46 -13.14 5.50 8.22
C VAL A 46 -13.23 4.21 7.40
N ASP A 47 -14.35 3.50 7.46
CA ASP A 47 -14.58 2.27 6.69
C ASP A 47 -14.54 2.56 5.19
N GLY A 48 -15.17 3.65 4.74
CA GLY A 48 -15.14 4.10 3.35
C GLY A 48 -13.74 4.45 2.85
N LEU A 49 -12.96 5.19 3.64
CA LEU A 49 -11.57 5.53 3.32
C LEU A 49 -10.68 4.28 3.28
N THR A 50 -10.88 3.36 4.22
CA THR A 50 -10.13 2.10 4.29
C THR A 50 -10.38 1.25 3.05
N GLU A 51 -11.65 1.08 2.66
CA GLU A 51 -12.02 0.32 1.47
C GLU A 51 -11.50 0.98 0.18
N GLN A 52 -11.58 2.30 0.07
CA GLN A 52 -11.04 3.04 -1.06
C GLN A 52 -9.53 2.85 -1.18
N THR A 53 -8.81 2.97 -0.06
CA THR A 53 -7.35 2.76 -0.02
C THR A 53 -6.98 1.34 -0.39
N ALA A 54 -7.68 0.35 0.14
CA ALA A 54 -7.46 -1.06 -0.19
C ALA A 54 -7.68 -1.34 -1.68
N ARG A 55 -8.74 -0.79 -2.29
CA ARG A 55 -8.99 -0.91 -3.74
C ARG A 55 -7.90 -0.23 -4.57
N SER A 56 -7.44 0.95 -4.15
CA SER A 56 -6.37 1.68 -4.84
C SER A 56 -5.06 0.88 -4.82
N LEU A 57 -4.69 0.33 -3.65
CA LEU A 57 -3.51 -0.53 -3.52
C LEU A 57 -3.64 -1.82 -4.36
N ALA A 58 -4.82 -2.45 -4.36
CA ALA A 58 -5.05 -3.64 -5.17
C ALA A 58 -4.90 -3.35 -6.67
N ALA A 59 -5.42 -2.23 -7.15
CA ALA A 59 -5.29 -1.81 -8.54
C ALA A 59 -3.82 -1.52 -8.92
N MET A 60 -3.07 -0.86 -8.03
CA MET A 60 -1.64 -0.61 -8.23
C MET A 60 -0.84 -1.93 -8.32
N LEU A 61 -1.07 -2.86 -7.39
CA LEU A 61 -0.42 -4.16 -7.40
C LEU A 61 -0.76 -4.98 -8.66
N ASP A 62 -2.01 -4.92 -9.13
CA ASP A 62 -2.42 -5.59 -10.37
C ASP A 62 -1.73 -4.98 -11.59
N SER A 63 -1.63 -3.66 -11.68
CA SER A 63 -0.88 -2.96 -12.74
C SER A 63 0.57 -3.43 -12.80
N VAL A 64 1.27 -3.42 -11.67
CA VAL A 64 2.67 -3.88 -11.57
C VAL A 64 2.79 -5.36 -11.96
N GLN A 65 1.84 -6.20 -11.55
CA GLN A 65 1.84 -7.63 -11.91
C GLN A 65 1.65 -7.85 -13.42
N VAL A 66 0.75 -7.10 -14.05
CA VAL A 66 0.54 -7.14 -15.51
C VAL A 66 1.80 -6.70 -16.24
N SER A 67 2.41 -5.58 -15.82
CA SER A 67 3.67 -5.06 -16.38
C SER A 67 4.80 -6.09 -16.26
N GLY A 68 4.95 -6.72 -15.10
CA GLY A 68 5.95 -7.77 -14.87
C GLY A 68 5.72 -9.03 -15.74
N ARG A 69 4.47 -9.48 -15.87
CA ARG A 69 4.13 -10.63 -16.74
C ARG A 69 4.39 -10.31 -18.22
N THR A 70 4.05 -9.10 -18.66
CA THR A 70 4.28 -8.64 -20.03
C THR A 70 5.78 -8.59 -20.32
N LEU A 71 6.57 -8.05 -19.40
CA LEU A 71 8.03 -8.04 -19.50
C LEU A 71 8.59 -9.47 -19.61
N ALA A 72 8.16 -10.37 -18.74
CA ALA A 72 8.61 -11.76 -18.75
C ALA A 72 8.23 -12.50 -20.05
N ALA A 73 7.00 -12.34 -20.51
CA ALA A 73 6.53 -12.95 -21.75
C ALA A 73 7.28 -12.42 -22.98
N SER A 74 7.49 -11.11 -23.06
CA SER A 74 8.23 -10.46 -24.15
C SER A 74 9.71 -10.83 -24.14
N SER A 75 10.29 -11.05 -22.95
CA SER A 75 11.70 -11.44 -22.80
C SER A 75 11.97 -12.91 -23.17
N GLY A 76 10.95 -13.78 -23.12
CA GLY A 76 11.03 -15.19 -23.51
C GLY A 76 10.98 -15.45 -25.03
N GLY A 77 10.75 -14.42 -25.84
CA GLY A 77 10.69 -14.53 -27.31
C GLY A 77 12.04 -14.93 -27.94
N VAL A 78 11.98 -15.82 -28.92
CA VAL A 78 13.17 -16.26 -29.64
C VAL A 78 13.73 -15.11 -30.46
N GLY A 79 15.00 -14.74 -30.24
CA GLY A 79 15.72 -13.75 -31.04
C GLY A 79 15.80 -12.33 -30.45
N LEU A 80 15.40 -12.13 -29.21
CA LEU A 80 15.58 -10.84 -28.53
C LEU A 80 17.07 -10.56 -28.29
N GLN A 81 17.56 -9.49 -28.94
CA GLN A 81 18.92 -9.00 -28.70
C GLN A 81 19.02 -8.28 -27.34
N PRO A 82 20.19 -8.30 -26.68
CA PRO A 82 20.38 -7.60 -25.40
C PRO A 82 19.95 -6.13 -25.42
N PHE A 83 20.13 -5.44 -26.53
CA PHE A 83 19.69 -4.05 -26.73
C PHE A 83 18.17 -3.90 -26.62
N ASN A 84 17.40 -4.81 -27.25
CA ASN A 84 15.94 -4.77 -27.20
C ASN A 84 15.42 -5.07 -25.79
N LEU A 85 16.07 -5.98 -25.08
CA LEU A 85 15.73 -6.31 -23.69
C LEU A 85 15.95 -5.14 -22.73
N ARG A 86 17.05 -4.41 -22.94
CA ARG A 86 17.31 -3.18 -22.20
C ARG A 86 16.23 -2.13 -22.47
N ALA A 87 15.90 -1.91 -23.75
CA ALA A 87 14.85 -0.95 -24.13
C ALA A 87 13.49 -1.33 -23.54
N LEU A 88 13.15 -2.62 -23.55
CA LEU A 88 11.92 -3.14 -22.96
C LEU A 88 11.87 -2.89 -21.44
N LEU A 89 12.96 -3.13 -20.74
CA LEU A 89 13.05 -2.91 -19.30
C LEU A 89 12.88 -1.42 -18.95
N LEU A 90 13.55 -0.53 -19.71
CA LEU A 90 13.39 0.92 -19.57
C LEU A 90 11.97 1.37 -19.87
N ALA A 91 11.35 0.84 -20.94
CA ALA A 91 9.95 1.15 -21.29
C ALA A 91 8.98 0.73 -20.18
N THR A 92 9.19 -0.43 -19.57
CA THR A 92 8.39 -0.90 -18.43
C THR A 92 8.45 0.08 -17.26
N LEU A 93 9.65 0.54 -16.91
CA LEU A 93 9.82 1.47 -15.79
C LEU A 93 9.26 2.88 -16.11
N THR A 94 9.41 3.34 -17.35
CA THR A 94 8.91 4.67 -17.75
C THR A 94 7.40 4.68 -17.93
N GLY A 95 6.82 3.56 -18.34
CA GLY A 95 5.39 3.43 -18.58
C GLY A 95 4.54 3.28 -17.30
N ASP A 96 5.13 2.83 -16.21
CA ASP A 96 4.42 2.63 -14.95
C ASP A 96 5.16 3.37 -13.82
N PRO A 97 4.59 4.48 -13.30
CA PRO A 97 5.23 5.28 -12.25
C PRO A 97 5.32 4.56 -10.90
N ASP A 98 4.49 3.53 -10.69
CA ASP A 98 4.44 2.77 -9.44
C ASP A 98 5.57 1.73 -9.34
N ILE A 99 6.27 1.48 -10.46
CA ILE A 99 7.45 0.62 -10.48
C ILE A 99 8.69 1.45 -10.13
N GLY A 100 9.25 1.22 -8.95
CA GLY A 100 10.50 1.85 -8.49
C GLY A 100 11.75 1.29 -9.14
N ALA A 101 11.78 -0.03 -9.39
CA ALA A 101 12.89 -0.72 -10.01
C ALA A 101 12.44 -1.99 -10.74
N ALA A 102 13.21 -2.39 -11.74
CA ALA A 102 12.99 -3.65 -12.45
C ALA A 102 14.33 -4.34 -12.77
N ARG A 103 14.32 -5.66 -12.70
CA ARG A 103 15.48 -6.49 -13.00
C ARG A 103 15.11 -7.57 -13.99
N LEU A 104 15.92 -7.74 -15.01
CA LEU A 104 15.80 -8.83 -15.97
C LEU A 104 17.03 -9.71 -15.88
N ILE A 105 16.79 -11.01 -15.71
CA ILE A 105 17.82 -12.03 -15.66
C ILE A 105 17.49 -13.07 -16.70
N ILE A 106 18.38 -13.29 -17.65
CA ILE A 106 18.26 -14.34 -18.65
C ILE A 106 19.43 -15.32 -18.44
N GLU A 107 19.09 -16.50 -18.00
CA GLU A 107 20.06 -17.58 -17.84
C GLU A 107 20.20 -18.36 -19.15
N ARG A 108 21.42 -18.59 -19.59
CA ARG A 108 21.69 -19.50 -20.72
C ARG A 108 21.65 -20.93 -20.21
N ARG A 109 20.94 -21.80 -20.92
CA ARG A 109 20.82 -23.22 -20.60
C ARG A 109 22.15 -24.02 -20.67
N THR A 110 23.16 -23.47 -21.32
CA THR A 110 24.48 -24.09 -21.45
C THR A 110 25.49 -23.28 -20.65
N GLN A 111 25.60 -23.55 -19.37
CA GLN A 111 26.67 -22.97 -18.56
C GLN A 111 27.97 -23.71 -18.80
N LYS A 112 28.83 -23.18 -19.65
CA LYS A 112 30.27 -23.34 -19.42
C LYS A 112 30.64 -22.43 -18.25
N ALA A 113 31.44 -22.92 -17.31
CA ALA A 113 31.93 -22.12 -16.19
C ALA A 113 32.53 -20.80 -16.72
N GLY A 114 31.93 -19.67 -16.36
CA GLY A 114 32.33 -18.35 -16.83
C GLY A 114 31.32 -17.64 -17.74
N ASP A 115 30.28 -18.31 -18.24
CA ASP A 115 29.22 -17.65 -19.05
C ASP A 115 28.17 -17.04 -18.11
N SER A 116 28.41 -15.80 -17.68
CA SER A 116 27.43 -15.02 -16.93
C SER A 116 26.25 -14.72 -17.83
N GLY A 117 25.07 -15.19 -17.46
CA GLY A 117 23.82 -14.83 -18.13
C GLY A 117 23.64 -13.32 -18.21
N PHE A 118 22.71 -12.87 -19.05
CA PHE A 118 22.38 -11.47 -19.14
C PHE A 118 21.65 -11.01 -17.89
N VAL A 119 22.19 -10.01 -17.18
CA VAL A 119 21.57 -9.40 -16.01
C VAL A 119 21.56 -7.88 -16.21
N TRP A 120 20.38 -7.31 -16.15
CA TRP A 120 20.19 -5.87 -16.24
C TRP A 120 19.26 -5.39 -15.15
N TYR A 121 19.63 -4.31 -14.51
CA TYR A 121 18.87 -3.68 -13.45
C TYR A 121 18.65 -2.20 -13.78
N VAL A 122 17.42 -1.75 -13.67
CA VAL A 122 17.05 -0.34 -13.83
C VAL A 122 16.29 0.11 -12.59
N HIS A 123 16.51 1.31 -12.16
CA HIS A 123 15.84 1.88 -10.98
C HIS A 123 15.60 3.37 -11.14
N ARG A 124 14.61 3.88 -10.44
CA ARG A 124 14.36 5.32 -10.34
C ARG A 124 15.34 5.94 -9.36
N ASN A 125 15.92 7.07 -9.77
CA ASN A 125 16.69 7.94 -8.92
C ASN A 125 16.09 9.35 -9.05
N GLY A 126 15.12 9.66 -8.18
CA GLY A 126 14.25 10.80 -8.32
C GLY A 126 13.45 10.74 -9.64
N THR A 127 13.58 11.74 -10.50
CA THR A 127 12.92 11.81 -11.81
C THR A 127 13.66 11.09 -12.94
N ARG A 128 14.85 10.57 -12.68
CA ARG A 128 15.70 9.90 -13.68
C ARG A 128 15.67 8.39 -13.48
N VAL A 129 15.89 7.68 -14.57
CA VAL A 129 16.12 6.23 -14.53
C VAL A 129 17.62 6.00 -14.62
N ALA A 130 18.15 5.25 -13.67
CA ALA A 130 19.54 4.79 -13.65
C ALA A 130 19.59 3.30 -13.96
N GLU A 131 20.70 2.86 -14.51
CA GLU A 131 20.95 1.49 -14.94
C GLU A 131 22.18 0.94 -14.26
N LYS A 132 22.19 -0.35 -13.94
CA LYS A 132 23.34 -1.09 -13.45
C LYS A 132 23.45 -2.43 -14.16
N SER A 133 24.65 -2.78 -14.56
CA SER A 133 24.99 -4.12 -15.07
C SER A 133 25.18 -5.11 -13.91
N ALA A 134 25.27 -6.41 -14.23
CA ALA A 134 25.57 -7.44 -13.23
C ALA A 134 26.84 -7.18 -12.44
N LEU A 135 27.87 -6.65 -13.08
CA LEU A 135 29.17 -6.34 -12.45
C LEU A 135 29.06 -5.19 -11.44
N GLU A 136 28.20 -4.21 -11.72
CA GLU A 136 27.99 -3.05 -10.85
C GLU A 136 27.08 -3.33 -9.66
N LEU A 137 26.35 -4.46 -9.67
CA LEU A 137 25.53 -4.87 -8.54
C LEU A 137 26.36 -5.34 -7.33
N GLY A 138 27.58 -5.80 -7.53
CA GLY A 138 28.54 -6.12 -6.46
C GLY A 138 28.19 -7.32 -5.59
N TYR A 139 27.18 -8.15 -5.98
CA TYR A 139 26.79 -9.36 -5.24
C TYR A 139 26.34 -10.49 -6.17
N ASP A 140 26.43 -11.72 -5.66
CA ASP A 140 25.94 -12.89 -6.38
C ASP A 140 24.41 -13.02 -6.21
N TYR A 141 23.66 -12.61 -7.23
CA TYR A 141 22.20 -12.71 -7.22
C TYR A 141 21.71 -14.16 -7.16
N ARG A 142 22.49 -15.14 -7.61
CA ARG A 142 22.13 -16.57 -7.62
C ARG A 142 22.05 -17.15 -6.20
N ALA A 143 22.79 -16.57 -5.26
CA ALA A 143 22.72 -16.94 -3.85
C ALA A 143 21.54 -16.26 -3.12
N MET A 144 20.83 -15.32 -3.76
CA MET A 144 19.77 -14.58 -3.10
C MET A 144 18.49 -15.40 -2.92
N PRO A 145 17.83 -15.29 -1.75
CA PRO A 145 16.61 -16.03 -1.46
C PRO A 145 15.49 -15.81 -2.48
N TRP A 146 15.31 -14.58 -2.96
CA TRP A 146 14.29 -14.24 -3.97
C TRP A 146 14.55 -14.96 -5.30
N TYR A 147 15.82 -15.09 -5.73
CA TYR A 147 16.17 -15.77 -6.96
C TYR A 147 15.92 -17.27 -6.85
N LEU A 148 16.42 -17.90 -5.78
CA LEU A 148 16.20 -19.31 -5.51
C LEU A 148 14.71 -19.66 -5.40
N ARG A 149 13.93 -18.80 -4.77
CA ARG A 149 12.48 -18.97 -4.66
C ARG A 149 11.82 -18.88 -6.04
N THR A 150 12.17 -17.87 -6.85
CA THR A 150 11.62 -17.71 -8.19
C THR A 150 11.88 -18.93 -9.07
N GLN A 151 13.09 -19.48 -9.03
CA GLN A 151 13.42 -20.72 -9.76
C GLN A 151 12.61 -21.92 -9.26
N ARG A 152 12.46 -22.07 -7.97
CA ARG A 152 11.72 -23.17 -7.37
C ARG A 152 10.23 -23.10 -7.64
N GLU A 153 9.64 -21.91 -7.56
CA GLU A 153 8.20 -21.68 -7.77
C GLU A 153 7.82 -21.78 -9.24
N GLY A 154 8.66 -21.34 -10.16
CA GLY A 154 8.41 -21.35 -11.61
C GLY A 154 7.19 -20.51 -12.04
N ARG A 155 6.71 -19.62 -11.18
CA ARG A 155 5.55 -18.75 -11.37
C ARG A 155 5.75 -17.41 -10.73
N ALA A 156 4.92 -16.42 -11.09
CA ALA A 156 4.90 -15.12 -10.44
C ALA A 156 4.49 -15.25 -8.96
N TRP A 157 5.15 -14.50 -8.10
CA TRP A 157 4.88 -14.43 -6.67
C TRP A 157 5.23 -13.04 -6.11
N TRP A 158 4.64 -12.67 -4.98
CA TRP A 158 4.94 -11.46 -4.24
C TRP A 158 5.81 -11.80 -3.02
N SER A 159 6.83 -10.99 -2.77
CA SER A 159 7.61 -11.08 -1.52
C SER A 159 6.94 -10.26 -0.43
N GLU A 160 7.32 -10.54 0.81
CA GLU A 160 7.13 -9.58 1.89
C GLU A 160 7.89 -8.28 1.57
N PRO A 161 7.42 -7.12 2.07
CA PRO A 161 8.14 -5.87 1.93
C PRO A 161 9.56 -5.98 2.52
N TYR A 162 10.56 -5.52 1.78
CA TYR A 162 11.94 -5.48 2.24
C TYR A 162 12.65 -4.24 1.73
N MET A 163 13.70 -3.82 2.43
CA MET A 163 14.56 -2.72 1.99
C MET A 163 15.58 -3.25 0.97
N ASP A 164 15.54 -2.72 -0.25
CA ASP A 164 16.55 -3.04 -1.27
C ASP A 164 17.79 -2.16 -1.06
N ALA A 165 18.84 -2.73 -0.48
CA ALA A 165 20.10 -2.04 -0.23
C ALA A 165 20.82 -1.56 -1.53
N ASN A 166 20.43 -2.07 -2.69
CA ASN A 166 21.08 -1.79 -3.98
C ASN A 166 20.25 -0.88 -4.90
N GLY A 167 19.02 -0.61 -4.57
CA GLY A 167 18.03 0.01 -5.45
C GLY A 167 17.44 1.31 -5.00
N GLY A 168 18.15 2.14 -4.31
CA GLY A 168 17.65 3.47 -3.97
C GLY A 168 16.33 3.43 -3.19
N GLY A 169 16.37 3.76 -1.92
CA GLY A 169 15.21 4.18 -1.14
C GLY A 169 14.87 5.59 -1.49
#